data_6f9fbd514cc2d119abbd1d41ed6c2c48
#
_entry.id   6f9fbd514cc2d119abbd1d41ed6c2c48
#
_cell.length_a   1.000
_cell.length_b   1.000
_cell.length_c   1.000
_cell.angle_alpha   90.00
_cell.angle_beta   90.00
_cell.angle_gamma   90.00
#
_symmetry.space_group_name_H-M   'P 1'
#
loop_
_entity.id
_entity.type
_entity.pdbx_description
1 polymer ?
#
loop_
_entity_poly.entity_id
_entity_poly.type
_entity_poly.pdbx_seq_one_letter_code
_entity_poly.pdbx_strand_id
1 'polypeptide(L)'
;MKSLMKKVFAAAAAIATVFGLAATTVATANAADNATLTVSTTDAKFAGKTVNAYKMFSATVSGDGNSKAVSYTLTDGWKPFFKDSTASGLTGATDTDVNDKANDYVSKLTGDDLVAFATKASNWAQTQTNNIPADATATVSTDATDGKYTATFTGLDYGYYVVAVPGATLANASGQYATLVSVDGTNVNANIKGDLPTVDKKVQVNGTGKDATDAKIGDTLNFTLTSTIPDMSAYDTYTFNFKDTLSEGLTFGQVTSVTVEGVAAPLTEGTDYTVTAPTASNNTLTVAMNDFKAKQQANAGKKITVTYTATLNEKAVVGGAGNVNSATIQYSNDPSASGTGESEPSKVRVFTYGFTVDKYTGDKYADNATRLAGAEFTLAPKGAAAISFVQVTAGSAAANAVYRVAKAGETGTTTTITTPANGKVVFQGLKNGEYTLTETKAPAGYNKLASAIGVKVNGQNDGTDTTDATVTITYNNDNGSDYDQTASNGVIPVQNKSGAILPGTGGMGTIAFTVIGVLVIALGVAWTLKRKNA
;
A
#
# COMPACT_ATOMS: atom_id res chain seq x y z
N MET A 1 17.28 -21.52 17.92
CA MET A 1 17.72 -20.95 16.63
C MET A 1 18.85 -21.74 15.92
N LYS A 2 19.29 -22.89 16.37
CA LYS A 2 20.31 -23.75 15.68
C LYS A 2 19.75 -25.00 14.98
N SER A 3 18.41 -25.19 15.00
CA SER A 3 17.75 -26.39 14.44
C SER A 3 17.02 -26.14 13.11
N LEU A 4 16.79 -24.89 12.71
CA LEU A 4 16.09 -24.55 11.46
C LEU A 4 17.02 -24.44 10.25
N MET A 5 18.31 -24.22 10.46
CA MET A 5 19.30 -24.11 9.38
C MET A 5 19.73 -25.45 8.75
N LYS A 6 19.37 -26.60 9.36
CA LYS A 6 19.76 -27.92 8.83
C LYS A 6 18.78 -28.52 7.82
N LYS A 7 17.63 -27.92 7.56
CA LYS A 7 16.62 -28.46 6.63
C LYS A 7 16.62 -27.81 5.23
N VAL A 8 17.35 -26.72 5.01
CA VAL A 8 17.44 -26.07 3.71
C VAL A 8 18.55 -26.65 2.83
N PHE A 9 19.52 -27.36 3.41
CA PHE A 9 20.66 -27.94 2.69
C PHE A 9 20.43 -29.36 2.14
N ALA A 10 19.24 -29.97 2.33
CA ALA A 10 19.00 -31.36 1.93
C ALA A 10 18.55 -31.52 0.46
N ALA A 11 18.36 -30.45 -0.31
CA ALA A 11 17.97 -30.53 -1.72
C ALA A 11 19.14 -30.35 -2.71
N ALA A 12 20.33 -30.03 -2.23
CA ALA A 12 21.54 -29.87 -3.07
C ALA A 12 22.45 -31.12 -3.10
N ALA A 13 22.06 -32.22 -2.46
CA ALA A 13 22.92 -33.40 -2.27
C ALA A 13 22.55 -34.57 -3.16
N ALA A 14 22.18 -34.34 -4.42
CA ALA A 14 21.97 -35.44 -5.37
C ALA A 14 22.66 -35.19 -6.73
N ILE A 15 23.90 -34.66 -6.72
CA ILE A 15 24.75 -34.66 -7.90
C ILE A 15 26.13 -35.20 -7.49
N ALA A 16 26.15 -36.46 -7.11
CA ALA A 16 27.34 -37.29 -7.22
C ALA A 16 27.09 -38.31 -8.35
N THR A 17 26.96 -37.80 -9.57
CA THR A 17 27.03 -38.65 -10.75
C THR A 17 28.51 -38.78 -11.14
N VAL A 18 29.00 -39.96 -10.99
CA VAL A 18 30.34 -40.39 -11.35
C VAL A 18 30.59 -40.06 -12.83
N PHE A 19 31.47 -39.07 -13.08
CA PHE A 19 32.08 -38.92 -14.38
C PHE A 19 33.09 -40.06 -14.57
N GLY A 20 32.58 -41.22 -15.06
CA GLY A 20 33.41 -42.36 -15.36
C GLY A 20 33.86 -42.33 -16.82
N LEU A 21 35.18 -42.21 -17.06
CA LEU A 21 35.76 -42.56 -18.34
C LEU A 21 35.44 -44.03 -18.64
N ALA A 22 34.58 -44.29 -19.59
CA ALA A 22 34.42 -45.62 -20.18
C ALA A 22 34.67 -45.54 -21.68
N ALA A 23 35.76 -46.11 -22.09
CA ALA A 23 36.06 -46.36 -23.48
C ALA A 23 35.09 -47.38 -24.08
N THR A 24 34.59 -47.03 -25.28
CA THR A 24 34.14 -47.91 -26.38
C THR A 24 33.18 -49.05 -26.12
N THR A 25 31.89 -48.76 -26.25
CA THR A 25 30.97 -49.52 -27.10
C THR A 25 29.97 -48.53 -27.69
N VAL A 26 29.80 -48.51 -28.99
CA VAL A 26 28.77 -47.71 -29.65
C VAL A 26 27.43 -48.33 -29.33
N ALA A 27 26.89 -47.98 -28.20
CA ALA A 27 25.46 -48.14 -27.94
C ALA A 27 24.79 -47.01 -28.71
N THR A 28 23.94 -47.36 -29.67
CA THR A 28 23.04 -46.40 -30.29
C THR A 28 22.35 -45.59 -29.20
N ALA A 29 22.75 -44.36 -29.04
CA ALA A 29 22.08 -43.41 -28.19
C ALA A 29 20.63 -43.27 -28.67
N ASN A 30 19.69 -43.86 -27.96
CA ASN A 30 18.29 -43.45 -28.11
C ASN A 30 18.21 -42.05 -27.48
N ALA A 31 18.29 -41.07 -28.33
CA ALA A 31 17.84 -39.74 -28.01
C ALA A 31 16.33 -39.80 -27.74
N ALA A 32 15.96 -40.08 -26.52
CA ALA A 32 14.60 -39.77 -26.07
C ALA A 32 14.59 -38.30 -25.66
N ASP A 33 14.65 -37.44 -26.68
CA ASP A 33 14.64 -36.00 -26.58
C ASP A 33 13.22 -35.50 -26.28
N ASN A 34 12.69 -35.84 -25.12
CA ASN A 34 11.32 -35.49 -24.74
C ASN A 34 11.13 -35.42 -23.22
N ALA A 35 12.10 -34.81 -22.56
CA ALA A 35 11.99 -34.61 -21.11
C ALA A 35 11.02 -33.48 -20.77
N THR A 36 10.39 -33.60 -19.64
CA THR A 36 9.63 -32.53 -19.01
C THR A 36 10.40 -32.01 -17.79
N LEU A 37 10.71 -30.72 -17.79
CA LEU A 37 11.24 -30.03 -16.63
C LEU A 37 10.15 -29.13 -16.05
N THR A 38 9.77 -29.36 -14.78
CA THR A 38 8.87 -28.49 -14.03
C THR A 38 9.67 -27.69 -13.01
N VAL A 39 9.65 -26.38 -13.12
CA VAL A 39 10.22 -25.49 -12.12
C VAL A 39 9.10 -24.82 -11.31
N SER A 40 9.28 -24.72 -10.00
CA SER A 40 8.23 -24.25 -9.11
C SER A 40 8.74 -23.23 -8.08
N THR A 41 7.84 -22.40 -7.60
CA THR A 41 8.05 -21.46 -6.49
C THR A 41 6.78 -21.33 -5.66
N THR A 42 6.90 -20.94 -4.41
CA THR A 42 5.76 -20.51 -3.56
C THR A 42 5.58 -18.98 -3.58
N ASP A 43 6.44 -18.26 -4.27
CA ASP A 43 6.42 -16.79 -4.30
C ASP A 43 5.58 -16.29 -5.47
N ALA A 44 4.45 -15.65 -5.14
CA ALA A 44 3.50 -15.10 -6.10
C ALA A 44 4.11 -14.03 -7.03
N LYS A 45 5.21 -13.37 -6.64
CA LYS A 45 5.90 -12.38 -7.47
C LYS A 45 6.34 -12.92 -8.82
N PHE A 46 6.54 -14.21 -8.93
CA PHE A 46 6.92 -14.87 -10.17
C PHE A 46 5.74 -15.26 -11.07
N ALA A 47 4.50 -15.13 -10.61
CA ALA A 47 3.31 -15.46 -11.42
C ALA A 47 3.32 -14.68 -12.75
N GLY A 48 3.08 -15.40 -13.86
CA GLY A 48 3.09 -14.82 -15.20
C GLY A 48 4.48 -14.44 -15.76
N LYS A 49 5.57 -14.64 -15.01
CA LYS A 49 6.93 -14.34 -15.49
C LYS A 49 7.46 -15.47 -16.38
N THR A 50 8.31 -15.10 -17.33
CA THR A 50 9.00 -16.06 -18.21
C THR A 50 10.18 -16.67 -17.47
N VAL A 51 10.37 -17.98 -17.65
CA VAL A 51 11.56 -18.73 -17.22
C VAL A 51 12.30 -19.18 -18.46
N ASN A 52 13.62 -18.96 -18.51
CA ASN A 52 14.49 -19.40 -19.59
C ASN A 52 15.32 -20.61 -19.14
N ALA A 53 15.52 -21.55 -20.04
CA ALA A 53 16.42 -22.69 -19.87
C ALA A 53 17.50 -22.64 -20.95
N TYR A 54 18.78 -22.62 -20.53
CA TYR A 54 19.96 -22.54 -21.39
C TYR A 54 20.76 -23.85 -21.26
N LYS A 55 20.86 -24.62 -22.33
CA LYS A 55 21.59 -25.89 -22.35
C LYS A 55 23.10 -25.68 -22.42
N MET A 56 23.75 -25.83 -21.27
CA MET A 56 25.21 -25.70 -21.16
C MET A 56 25.94 -26.93 -21.69
N PHE A 57 25.47 -28.10 -21.33
CA PHE A 57 25.99 -29.38 -21.85
C PHE A 57 24.83 -30.21 -22.41
N SER A 58 25.03 -30.86 -23.55
CA SER A 58 24.20 -31.95 -24.01
C SER A 58 24.53 -33.21 -23.22
N ALA A 59 23.55 -34.07 -22.94
CA ALA A 59 23.76 -35.32 -22.22
C ALA A 59 23.37 -36.54 -23.08
N THR A 60 24.19 -37.56 -23.00
CA THR A 60 23.87 -38.91 -23.49
C THR A 60 23.65 -39.79 -22.29
N VAL A 61 22.48 -40.45 -22.22
CA VAL A 61 22.06 -41.28 -21.09
C VAL A 61 22.00 -42.74 -21.58
N SER A 62 22.61 -43.64 -20.84
CA SER A 62 22.52 -45.08 -21.09
C SER A 62 22.17 -45.82 -19.81
N GLY A 63 21.39 -46.93 -19.94
CA GLY A 63 20.86 -47.67 -18.80
C GLY A 63 19.73 -46.92 -18.06
N ASP A 64 19.21 -47.57 -17.01
CA ASP A 64 18.17 -47.06 -16.14
C ASP A 64 18.44 -47.42 -14.67
N GLY A 65 17.71 -46.76 -13.76
CA GLY A 65 17.84 -46.99 -12.31
C GLY A 65 19.29 -46.91 -11.81
N ASN A 66 19.76 -47.97 -11.13
CA ASN A 66 21.09 -48.04 -10.54
C ASN A 66 22.23 -48.26 -11.57
N SER A 67 21.90 -48.60 -12.82
CA SER A 67 22.86 -48.76 -13.93
C SER A 67 22.92 -47.59 -14.88
N LYS A 68 22.24 -46.47 -14.54
CA LYS A 68 22.23 -45.28 -15.34
C LYS A 68 23.62 -44.63 -15.39
N ALA A 69 24.10 -44.36 -16.61
CA ALA A 69 25.31 -43.61 -16.87
C ALA A 69 24.98 -42.39 -17.74
N VAL A 70 25.55 -41.23 -17.42
CA VAL A 70 25.34 -39.97 -18.14
C VAL A 70 26.72 -39.44 -18.56
N SER A 71 26.83 -39.08 -19.85
CA SER A 71 28.00 -38.40 -20.40
C SER A 71 27.59 -37.02 -20.89
N TYR A 72 28.37 -36.01 -20.57
CA TYR A 72 28.09 -34.64 -20.92
C TYR A 72 29.07 -34.11 -21.99
N THR A 73 28.56 -33.39 -22.98
CA THR A 73 29.33 -32.70 -24.01
C THR A 73 29.00 -31.20 -23.99
N LEU A 74 30.02 -30.36 -23.81
CA LEU A 74 29.87 -28.91 -23.79
C LEU A 74 29.31 -28.40 -25.12
N THR A 75 28.24 -27.61 -25.09
CA THR A 75 27.67 -27.00 -26.29
C THR A 75 28.59 -25.87 -26.83
N ASP A 76 28.55 -25.63 -28.11
CA ASP A 76 29.43 -24.64 -28.75
C ASP A 76 29.21 -23.21 -28.21
N GLY A 77 27.98 -22.84 -27.92
CA GLY A 77 27.63 -21.54 -27.38
C GLY A 77 28.28 -21.22 -26.02
N TRP A 78 28.63 -22.27 -25.26
CA TRP A 78 29.23 -22.11 -23.93
C TRP A 78 30.76 -22.23 -23.92
N LYS A 79 31.41 -22.62 -25.00
CA LYS A 79 32.88 -22.67 -25.08
C LYS A 79 33.55 -21.35 -24.75
N PRO A 80 33.07 -20.16 -25.22
CA PRO A 80 33.65 -18.88 -24.86
C PRO A 80 33.63 -18.61 -23.36
N PHE A 81 32.51 -18.95 -22.68
CA PHE A 81 32.37 -18.81 -21.23
C PHE A 81 33.48 -19.55 -20.47
N PHE A 82 33.73 -20.81 -20.82
CA PHE A 82 34.73 -21.63 -20.11
C PHE A 82 36.18 -21.28 -20.50
N LYS A 83 36.42 -20.64 -21.64
CA LYS A 83 37.72 -20.13 -22.01
C LYS A 83 38.08 -18.82 -21.31
N ASP A 84 37.09 -18.06 -20.88
CA ASP A 84 37.26 -16.87 -20.07
C ASP A 84 37.30 -17.22 -18.58
N SER A 85 38.51 -17.20 -18.02
CA SER A 85 38.72 -17.52 -16.60
C SER A 85 38.04 -16.53 -15.64
N THR A 86 37.83 -15.29 -16.05
CA THR A 86 37.13 -14.29 -15.26
C THR A 86 35.64 -14.60 -15.20
N ALA A 87 35.07 -15.00 -16.33
CA ALA A 87 33.67 -15.35 -16.45
C ALA A 87 33.36 -16.66 -15.72
N SER A 88 34.01 -17.75 -16.07
CA SER A 88 33.70 -19.10 -15.54
C SER A 88 34.39 -19.41 -14.20
N GLY A 89 35.59 -18.89 -13.97
CA GLY A 89 36.50 -19.33 -12.92
C GLY A 89 37.43 -20.47 -13.34
N LEU A 90 37.21 -21.08 -14.49
CA LEU A 90 38.04 -22.13 -15.07
C LEU A 90 39.29 -21.50 -15.69
N THR A 91 40.49 -21.97 -15.35
CA THR A 91 41.75 -21.48 -15.88
C THR A 91 42.37 -22.42 -16.90
N GLY A 92 43.01 -21.87 -17.92
CA GLY A 92 43.84 -22.59 -18.87
C GLY A 92 43.10 -23.51 -19.84
N ALA A 93 41.80 -23.28 -20.08
CA ALA A 93 41.04 -24.01 -21.11
C ALA A 93 41.38 -23.48 -22.51
N THR A 94 41.58 -24.39 -23.48
CA THR A 94 41.86 -24.13 -24.89
C THR A 94 40.77 -24.72 -25.78
N ASP A 95 40.74 -24.41 -27.07
CA ASP A 95 39.75 -24.95 -27.98
C ASP A 95 39.76 -26.48 -28.06
N THR A 96 40.90 -27.11 -27.79
CA THR A 96 41.07 -28.57 -27.90
C THR A 96 40.70 -29.32 -26.61
N ASP A 97 40.72 -28.68 -25.44
CA ASP A 97 40.53 -29.34 -24.14
C ASP A 97 39.37 -28.73 -23.30
N VAL A 98 38.71 -27.69 -23.81
CA VAL A 98 37.68 -26.97 -23.06
C VAL A 98 36.51 -27.88 -22.65
N ASN A 99 36.13 -28.88 -23.45
CA ASN A 99 35.07 -29.81 -23.10
C ASN A 99 35.40 -30.60 -21.83
N ASP A 100 36.59 -31.22 -21.82
CA ASP A 100 37.00 -32.10 -20.71
C ASP A 100 37.29 -31.28 -19.43
N LYS A 101 37.95 -30.12 -19.58
CA LYS A 101 38.20 -29.21 -18.46
C LYS A 101 36.92 -28.62 -17.89
N ALA A 102 35.93 -28.25 -18.71
CA ALA A 102 34.65 -27.73 -18.25
C ALA A 102 33.87 -28.80 -17.46
N ASN A 103 33.83 -30.04 -18.00
CA ASN A 103 33.21 -31.17 -17.31
C ASN A 103 33.87 -31.43 -15.96
N ASP A 104 35.20 -31.54 -15.94
CA ASP A 104 35.94 -31.79 -14.70
C ASP A 104 35.76 -30.64 -13.69
N TYR A 105 35.77 -29.41 -14.15
CA TYR A 105 35.57 -28.21 -13.30
C TYR A 105 34.16 -28.20 -12.69
N VAL A 106 33.09 -28.28 -13.51
CA VAL A 106 31.69 -28.23 -13.02
C VAL A 106 31.36 -29.38 -12.09
N SER A 107 31.89 -30.59 -12.37
CA SER A 107 31.66 -31.77 -11.53
C SER A 107 32.21 -31.66 -10.10
N LYS A 108 33.17 -30.79 -9.87
CA LYS A 108 33.81 -30.57 -8.58
C LYS A 108 33.19 -29.43 -7.76
N LEU A 109 32.30 -28.63 -8.39
CA LEU A 109 31.64 -27.51 -7.72
C LEU A 109 30.62 -27.99 -6.70
N THR A 110 30.68 -27.45 -5.48
CA THR A 110 29.74 -27.77 -4.40
C THR A 110 29.44 -26.54 -3.57
N GLY A 111 28.32 -26.53 -2.83
CA GLY A 111 27.99 -25.47 -1.90
C GLY A 111 27.99 -24.08 -2.54
N ASP A 112 28.68 -23.13 -1.90
CA ASP A 112 28.72 -21.74 -2.33
C ASP A 112 29.41 -21.54 -3.69
N ASP A 113 30.40 -22.37 -4.05
CA ASP A 113 31.07 -22.31 -5.35
C ASP A 113 30.10 -22.67 -6.49
N LEU A 114 29.23 -23.66 -6.28
CA LEU A 114 28.18 -24.03 -7.25
C LEU A 114 27.14 -22.92 -7.43
N VAL A 115 26.77 -22.27 -6.33
CA VAL A 115 25.84 -21.10 -6.34
C VAL A 115 26.47 -19.94 -7.11
N ALA A 116 27.73 -19.62 -6.80
CA ALA A 116 28.47 -18.55 -7.50
C ALA A 116 28.64 -18.85 -8.99
N PHE A 117 28.91 -20.09 -9.34
CA PHE A 117 29.00 -20.52 -10.73
C PHE A 117 27.66 -20.41 -11.47
N ALA A 118 26.54 -20.84 -10.86
CA ALA A 118 25.21 -20.70 -11.43
C ALA A 118 24.87 -19.24 -11.74
N THR A 119 25.23 -18.32 -10.83
CA THR A 119 25.07 -16.87 -11.01
C THR A 119 25.91 -16.36 -12.20
N LYS A 120 27.19 -16.72 -12.25
CA LYS A 120 28.08 -16.33 -13.34
C LYS A 120 27.59 -16.86 -14.70
N ALA A 121 27.18 -18.11 -14.76
CA ALA A 121 26.64 -18.73 -15.96
C ALA A 121 25.35 -18.07 -16.44
N SER A 122 24.43 -17.77 -15.52
CA SER A 122 23.20 -17.03 -15.82
C SER A 122 23.49 -15.63 -16.37
N ASN A 123 24.39 -14.87 -15.71
CA ASN A 123 24.78 -13.55 -16.17
C ASN A 123 25.41 -13.60 -17.56
N TRP A 124 26.31 -14.53 -17.78
CA TRP A 124 26.96 -14.72 -19.10
C TRP A 124 25.93 -14.97 -20.20
N ALA A 125 24.99 -15.90 -19.98
CA ALA A 125 23.98 -16.25 -20.96
C ALA A 125 23.06 -15.08 -21.32
N GLN A 126 22.74 -14.21 -20.33
CA GLN A 126 21.76 -13.16 -20.45
C GLN A 126 22.35 -11.78 -20.83
N THR A 127 23.68 -11.59 -20.81
CA THR A 127 24.27 -10.30 -21.20
C THR A 127 24.07 -10.02 -22.69
N GLN A 128 23.83 -8.75 -23.05
CA GLN A 128 23.62 -8.32 -24.44
C GLN A 128 24.81 -8.70 -25.36
N THR A 129 26.02 -8.63 -24.85
CA THR A 129 27.25 -8.95 -25.61
C THR A 129 27.33 -10.44 -25.98
N ASN A 130 26.95 -11.32 -25.08
CA ASN A 130 27.03 -12.78 -25.29
C ASN A 130 25.74 -13.36 -25.85
N ASN A 131 24.61 -12.88 -25.33
CA ASN A 131 23.22 -13.19 -25.72
C ASN A 131 23.05 -14.62 -26.22
N ILE A 132 23.32 -15.61 -25.36
CA ILE A 132 23.06 -17.01 -25.68
C ILE A 132 21.53 -17.17 -25.76
N PRO A 133 20.98 -17.59 -26.90
CA PRO A 133 19.53 -17.81 -26.98
C PRO A 133 19.11 -18.91 -26.01
N ALA A 134 17.98 -18.71 -25.34
CA ALA A 134 17.39 -19.76 -24.51
C ALA A 134 16.97 -20.94 -25.40
N ASP A 135 17.38 -22.15 -25.01
CA ASP A 135 16.98 -23.39 -25.72
C ASP A 135 15.46 -23.65 -25.55
N ALA A 136 14.91 -23.23 -24.43
CA ALA A 136 13.46 -23.26 -24.18
C ALA A 136 13.01 -22.16 -23.23
N THR A 137 11.74 -21.80 -23.35
CA THR A 137 11.07 -20.83 -22.45
C THR A 137 9.76 -21.41 -21.93
N ALA A 138 9.38 -21.06 -20.70
CA ALA A 138 8.08 -21.40 -20.11
C ALA A 138 7.57 -20.23 -19.28
N THR A 139 6.24 -20.12 -19.12
CA THR A 139 5.62 -19.08 -18.29
C THR A 139 5.17 -19.69 -16.97
N VAL A 140 5.46 -19.01 -15.87
CA VAL A 140 4.96 -19.39 -14.54
C VAL A 140 3.44 -19.20 -14.50
N SER A 141 2.72 -20.19 -13.96
CA SER A 141 1.27 -20.13 -13.81
C SER A 141 0.83 -18.88 -13.03
N THR A 142 -0.30 -18.30 -13.40
CA THR A 142 -0.88 -17.15 -12.68
C THR A 142 -1.57 -17.55 -11.39
N ASP A 143 -2.04 -18.80 -11.34
CA ASP A 143 -2.71 -19.36 -10.18
C ASP A 143 -1.86 -20.46 -9.55
N ALA A 144 -1.85 -20.47 -8.21
CA ALA A 144 -1.15 -21.51 -7.47
C ALA A 144 -1.96 -22.82 -7.45
N THR A 145 -1.29 -23.94 -7.70
CA THR A 145 -1.82 -25.28 -7.44
C THR A 145 -1.07 -25.88 -6.25
N ASP A 146 -1.79 -26.31 -5.24
CA ASP A 146 -1.21 -26.78 -3.96
C ASP A 146 -0.19 -25.78 -3.34
N GLY A 147 -0.49 -24.46 -3.46
CA GLY A 147 0.35 -23.39 -2.96
C GLY A 147 1.63 -23.15 -3.76
N LYS A 148 1.73 -23.68 -4.98
CA LYS A 148 2.89 -23.51 -5.86
C LYS A 148 2.50 -22.94 -7.21
N TYR A 149 3.31 -22.03 -7.69
CA TYR A 149 3.31 -21.51 -9.05
C TYR A 149 4.34 -22.31 -9.86
N THR A 150 4.00 -22.75 -11.06
CA THR A 150 4.83 -23.67 -11.83
C THR A 150 5.02 -23.19 -13.26
N ALA A 151 6.23 -23.38 -13.81
CA ALA A 151 6.51 -23.30 -15.23
C ALA A 151 6.99 -24.66 -15.74
N THR A 152 6.41 -25.16 -16.83
CA THR A 152 6.69 -26.47 -17.36
C THR A 152 7.26 -26.37 -18.76
N PHE A 153 8.46 -26.89 -18.93
CA PHE A 153 9.11 -27.08 -20.21
C PHE A 153 8.85 -28.50 -20.69
N THR A 154 8.40 -28.66 -21.92
CA THR A 154 8.13 -29.96 -22.53
C THR A 154 9.01 -30.15 -23.74
N GLY A 155 9.40 -31.39 -24.01
CA GLY A 155 10.22 -31.70 -25.18
C GLY A 155 11.68 -31.28 -25.07
N LEU A 156 12.22 -31.17 -23.84
CA LEU A 156 13.62 -30.85 -23.65
C LEU A 156 14.51 -32.03 -24.03
N ASP A 157 15.63 -31.74 -24.71
CA ASP A 157 16.74 -32.67 -24.86
C ASP A 157 17.41 -32.95 -23.51
N TYR A 158 18.00 -34.10 -23.36
CA TYR A 158 18.84 -34.38 -22.20
C TYR A 158 20.06 -33.45 -22.17
N GLY A 159 20.36 -32.93 -21.00
CA GLY A 159 21.45 -31.98 -20.83
C GLY A 159 21.59 -31.42 -19.43
N TYR A 160 22.57 -30.55 -19.26
CA TYR A 160 22.75 -29.77 -18.06
C TYR A 160 22.42 -28.30 -18.35
N TYR A 161 21.45 -27.78 -17.66
CA TYR A 161 20.82 -26.48 -17.96
C TYR A 161 21.07 -25.46 -16.88
N VAL A 162 21.27 -24.22 -17.30
CA VAL A 162 21.07 -23.04 -16.47
C VAL A 162 19.62 -22.60 -16.61
N VAL A 163 18.88 -22.51 -15.53
CA VAL A 163 17.48 -22.07 -15.50
C VAL A 163 17.37 -20.80 -14.70
N ALA A 164 16.85 -19.75 -15.33
CA ALA A 164 16.75 -18.43 -14.73
C ALA A 164 15.48 -17.69 -15.18
N VAL A 165 15.00 -16.79 -14.32
CA VAL A 165 13.95 -15.83 -14.67
C VAL A 165 14.65 -14.53 -15.07
N PRO A 166 14.47 -14.02 -16.29
CA PRO A 166 15.00 -12.71 -16.68
C PRO A 166 14.55 -11.62 -15.71
N GLY A 167 15.49 -10.79 -15.27
CA GLY A 167 15.21 -9.76 -14.27
C GLY A 167 15.22 -10.22 -12.82
N ALA A 168 15.32 -11.51 -12.54
CA ALA A 168 15.51 -11.99 -11.17
C ALA A 168 16.87 -11.51 -10.62
N THR A 169 16.88 -11.23 -9.33
CA THR A 169 18.04 -10.72 -8.60
C THR A 169 18.22 -11.49 -7.29
N LEU A 170 19.23 -11.12 -6.51
CA LEU A 170 19.45 -11.69 -5.19
C LEU A 170 18.38 -11.21 -4.21
N ALA A 171 17.77 -12.14 -3.47
CA ALA A 171 16.89 -11.79 -2.35
C ALA A 171 17.67 -11.10 -1.21
N ASN A 172 18.98 -11.40 -1.10
CA ASN A 172 19.94 -10.81 -0.18
C ASN A 172 21.36 -11.11 -0.69
N ALA A 173 22.38 -10.56 -0.07
CA ALA A 173 23.78 -10.70 -0.47
C ALA A 173 24.30 -12.15 -0.58
N SER A 174 23.57 -13.12 -0.01
CA SER A 174 23.89 -14.55 -0.04
C SER A 174 22.91 -15.36 -0.89
N GLY A 175 22.03 -14.69 -1.64
CA GLY A 175 20.98 -15.31 -2.43
C GLY A 175 21.48 -15.99 -3.70
N GLN A 176 20.61 -16.72 -4.37
CA GLN A 176 20.82 -17.39 -5.65
C GLN A 176 19.65 -17.04 -6.56
N TYR A 177 19.89 -16.62 -7.80
CA TYR A 177 18.83 -16.31 -8.76
C TYR A 177 18.84 -17.15 -10.05
N ALA A 178 19.69 -18.15 -10.11
CA ALA A 178 19.68 -19.16 -11.17
C ALA A 178 19.81 -20.55 -10.57
N THR A 179 19.28 -21.53 -11.27
CA THR A 179 19.33 -22.95 -10.88
C THR A 179 20.07 -23.73 -11.96
N LEU A 180 20.99 -24.60 -11.55
CA LEU A 180 21.59 -25.59 -12.41
C LEU A 180 20.81 -26.88 -12.30
N VAL A 181 20.40 -27.48 -13.44
CA VAL A 181 19.54 -28.64 -13.48
C VAL A 181 20.09 -29.69 -14.44
N SER A 182 20.28 -30.92 -13.96
CA SER A 182 20.50 -32.07 -14.85
C SER A 182 19.15 -32.59 -15.34
N VAL A 183 18.92 -32.51 -16.63
CA VAL A 183 17.78 -33.12 -17.33
C VAL A 183 18.28 -34.41 -17.97
N ASP A 184 18.18 -35.48 -17.24
CA ASP A 184 18.68 -36.82 -17.60
C ASP A 184 17.63 -37.93 -17.45
N GLY A 185 16.37 -37.52 -17.35
CA GLY A 185 15.19 -38.39 -17.23
C GLY A 185 13.94 -37.72 -17.77
N THR A 186 12.85 -38.45 -17.90
CA THR A 186 11.61 -38.00 -18.55
C THR A 186 10.87 -36.89 -17.75
N ASN A 187 11.00 -36.88 -16.42
CA ASN A 187 10.36 -35.87 -15.56
C ASN A 187 11.37 -35.36 -14.53
N VAL A 188 11.68 -34.10 -14.60
CA VAL A 188 12.62 -33.45 -13.70
C VAL A 188 11.93 -32.28 -13.01
N ASN A 189 12.22 -32.08 -11.73
CA ASN A 189 11.68 -30.98 -10.94
C ASN A 189 12.82 -30.12 -10.40
N ALA A 190 12.62 -28.81 -10.41
CA ALA A 190 13.52 -27.83 -9.82
C ALA A 190 12.72 -26.70 -9.16
N ASN A 191 13.42 -25.80 -8.47
CA ASN A 191 12.81 -24.61 -7.88
C ASN A 191 13.32 -23.36 -8.57
N ILE A 192 12.42 -22.41 -8.80
CA ILE A 192 12.79 -21.04 -9.20
C ILE A 192 13.56 -20.41 -8.04
N LYS A 193 14.66 -19.78 -8.35
CA LYS A 193 15.53 -19.06 -7.42
C LYS A 193 15.53 -17.56 -7.73
N GLY A 194 15.98 -16.78 -6.76
CA GLY A 194 16.06 -15.34 -6.88
C GLY A 194 14.87 -14.62 -6.26
N ASP A 195 14.86 -13.33 -6.48
CA ASP A 195 13.82 -12.39 -6.09
C ASP A 195 13.58 -11.42 -7.26
N LEU A 196 12.50 -10.67 -7.20
CA LEU A 196 12.23 -9.57 -8.11
C LEU A 196 12.24 -8.26 -7.31
N PRO A 197 12.63 -7.14 -7.91
CA PRO A 197 12.54 -5.85 -7.23
C PRO A 197 11.13 -5.60 -6.72
N THR A 198 11.02 -5.21 -5.46
CA THR A 198 9.77 -4.90 -4.77
C THR A 198 9.89 -3.52 -4.12
N VAL A 199 8.76 -2.94 -3.77
CA VAL A 199 8.71 -1.74 -2.94
C VAL A 199 7.88 -2.02 -1.69
N ASP A 200 8.36 -1.53 -0.54
CA ASP A 200 7.59 -1.45 0.70
C ASP A 200 7.27 0.02 0.97
N LYS A 201 5.98 0.35 0.89
CA LYS A 201 5.48 1.70 1.10
C LYS A 201 4.89 1.82 2.49
N LYS A 202 5.27 2.87 3.22
CA LYS A 202 4.71 3.19 4.54
C LYS A 202 4.39 4.67 4.67
N VAL A 203 3.39 4.99 5.49
CA VAL A 203 3.16 6.33 6.04
C VAL A 203 3.76 6.39 7.44
N GLN A 204 4.49 7.45 7.76
CA GLN A 204 5.19 7.60 9.04
C GLN A 204 4.26 8.21 10.09
N VAL A 205 4.05 7.47 11.17
CA VAL A 205 3.26 7.91 12.33
C VAL A 205 4.15 7.84 13.56
N ASN A 206 4.49 8.99 14.13
CA ASN A 206 5.40 9.09 15.29
C ASN A 206 6.72 8.32 15.09
N GLY A 207 7.30 8.40 13.88
CA GLY A 207 8.54 7.71 13.53
C GLY A 207 8.40 6.21 13.24
N THR A 208 7.19 5.68 13.21
CA THR A 208 6.91 4.28 12.87
C THR A 208 6.17 4.19 11.54
N GLY A 209 6.63 3.34 10.63
CA GLY A 209 5.96 3.06 9.35
C GLY A 209 4.69 2.24 9.55
N LYS A 210 3.59 2.69 8.94
CA LYS A 210 2.27 2.03 8.96
C LYS A 210 1.71 1.92 7.54
N ASP A 211 0.81 0.96 7.31
CA ASP A 211 0.10 0.82 6.04
C ASP A 211 -1.18 1.65 5.99
N ALA A 212 -1.65 2.11 7.14
CA ALA A 212 -2.76 3.04 7.22
C ALA A 212 -2.59 4.02 8.39
N THR A 213 -3.20 5.20 8.22
CA THR A 213 -3.30 6.22 9.28
C THR A 213 -4.54 7.07 9.05
N ASP A 214 -4.87 7.91 10.01
CA ASP A 214 -5.85 8.98 9.84
C ASP A 214 -5.20 10.37 9.93
N ALA A 215 -5.83 11.32 9.24
CA ALA A 215 -5.40 12.72 9.22
C ALA A 215 -6.61 13.65 9.04
N LYS A 216 -6.48 14.89 9.49
CA LYS A 216 -7.44 15.93 9.09
C LYS A 216 -7.01 16.56 7.76
N ILE A 217 -7.95 17.15 7.03
CA ILE A 217 -7.63 17.96 5.86
C ILE A 217 -6.64 19.07 6.25
N GLY A 218 -5.59 19.24 5.44
CA GLY A 218 -4.49 20.17 5.67
C GLY A 218 -3.30 19.57 6.43
N ASP A 219 -3.38 18.36 6.96
CA ASP A 219 -2.23 17.70 7.58
C ASP A 219 -1.25 17.22 6.51
N THR A 220 0.04 17.47 6.73
CA THR A 220 1.14 16.97 5.92
C THR A 220 1.67 15.69 6.52
N LEU A 221 1.78 14.66 5.70
CA LEU A 221 2.20 13.32 6.05
C LEU A 221 3.55 13.00 5.39
N ASN A 222 4.37 12.22 6.08
CA ASN A 222 5.62 11.69 5.54
C ASN A 222 5.40 10.25 5.06
N PHE A 223 5.87 9.95 3.84
CA PHE A 223 5.82 8.63 3.25
C PHE A 223 7.23 8.12 2.97
N THR A 224 7.40 6.82 3.05
CA THR A 224 8.64 6.14 2.68
C THR A 224 8.37 5.06 1.65
N LEU A 225 9.25 4.96 0.65
CA LEU A 225 9.30 3.89 -0.34
C LEU A 225 10.65 3.20 -0.16
N THR A 226 10.64 1.96 0.26
CA THR A 226 11.88 1.20 0.49
C THR A 226 11.94 0.02 -0.47
N SER A 227 13.09 -0.14 -1.13
CA SER A 227 13.37 -1.28 -2.00
C SER A 227 14.77 -1.83 -1.69
N THR A 228 15.08 -3.00 -2.25
CA THR A 228 16.44 -3.56 -2.21
C THR A 228 17.13 -3.28 -3.55
N ILE A 229 18.36 -2.81 -3.50
CA ILE A 229 19.19 -2.59 -4.70
C ILE A 229 19.50 -3.95 -5.31
N PRO A 230 19.08 -4.21 -6.59
CA PRO A 230 19.32 -5.49 -7.24
C PRO A 230 20.81 -5.69 -7.59
N ASP A 231 21.20 -6.94 -7.79
CA ASP A 231 22.44 -7.25 -8.49
C ASP A 231 22.25 -7.00 -10.00
N MET A 232 22.98 -6.02 -10.51
CA MET A 232 22.87 -5.55 -11.89
C MET A 232 24.07 -6.01 -12.75
N SER A 233 24.85 -6.99 -12.28
CA SER A 233 26.11 -7.41 -12.92
C SER A 233 25.92 -7.93 -14.35
N ALA A 234 24.76 -8.55 -14.66
CA ALA A 234 24.41 -9.04 -15.99
C ALA A 234 23.99 -7.94 -17.01
N TYR A 235 23.73 -6.72 -16.55
CA TYR A 235 23.19 -5.64 -17.37
C TYR A 235 24.30 -4.67 -17.80
N ASP A 236 24.16 -4.05 -18.97
CA ASP A 236 25.02 -2.92 -19.37
C ASP A 236 24.60 -1.63 -18.67
N THR A 237 23.32 -1.36 -18.64
CA THR A 237 22.68 -0.26 -17.88
C THR A 237 21.48 -0.81 -17.13
N TYR A 238 21.00 -0.09 -16.11
CA TYR A 238 19.85 -0.56 -15.34
C TYR A 238 18.87 0.57 -15.04
N THR A 239 17.64 0.40 -15.46
CA THR A 239 16.52 1.28 -15.08
C THR A 239 16.03 0.89 -13.68
N PHE A 240 15.91 1.88 -12.79
CA PHE A 240 15.35 1.68 -11.47
C PHE A 240 14.61 2.96 -11.03
N ASN A 241 13.29 2.94 -11.13
CA ASN A 241 12.46 4.10 -10.86
C ASN A 241 11.40 3.76 -9.82
N PHE A 242 11.31 4.56 -8.78
CA PHE A 242 10.16 4.55 -7.90
C PHE A 242 9.02 5.31 -8.56
N LYS A 243 7.88 4.67 -8.72
CA LYS A 243 6.63 5.26 -9.21
C LYS A 243 5.60 5.22 -8.10
N ASP A 244 4.95 6.33 -7.82
CA ASP A 244 4.02 6.46 -6.72
C ASP A 244 2.78 7.24 -7.14
N THR A 245 1.64 6.56 -7.20
CA THR A 245 0.37 7.14 -7.65
C THR A 245 -0.46 7.53 -6.44
N LEU A 246 -0.65 8.84 -6.27
CA LEU A 246 -1.43 9.43 -5.19
C LEU A 246 -2.91 9.51 -5.61
N SER A 247 -3.85 9.23 -4.68
CA SER A 247 -5.26 9.57 -4.91
C SER A 247 -5.45 11.09 -5.01
N GLU A 248 -6.56 11.53 -5.61
CA GLU A 248 -6.88 12.96 -5.75
C GLU A 248 -6.92 13.71 -4.41
N GLY A 249 -7.21 13.01 -3.31
CA GLY A 249 -7.22 13.56 -1.95
C GLY A 249 -5.85 13.86 -1.36
N LEU A 250 -4.75 13.51 -2.06
CA LEU A 250 -3.38 13.74 -1.62
C LEU A 250 -2.65 14.66 -2.60
N THR A 251 -2.07 15.74 -2.09
CA THR A 251 -1.23 16.65 -2.86
C THR A 251 0.22 16.41 -2.52
N PHE A 252 1.03 16.03 -3.51
CA PHE A 252 2.48 15.87 -3.35
C PHE A 252 3.13 17.19 -2.89
N GLY A 253 4.06 17.10 -1.96
CA GLY A 253 4.87 18.21 -1.48
C GLY A 253 6.26 18.19 -2.13
N GLN A 254 7.16 17.40 -1.57
CA GLN A 254 8.54 17.29 -2.07
C GLN A 254 9.15 15.96 -1.65
N VAL A 255 10.15 15.48 -2.39
CA VAL A 255 11.09 14.45 -1.93
C VAL A 255 12.03 15.09 -0.92
N THR A 256 12.09 14.54 0.28
CA THR A 256 12.91 15.10 1.37
C THR A 256 14.27 14.41 1.49
N SER A 257 14.36 13.15 1.07
CA SER A 257 15.63 12.39 1.13
C SER A 257 15.55 11.13 0.27
N VAL A 258 16.70 10.74 -0.32
CA VAL A 258 16.94 9.40 -0.87
C VAL A 258 18.22 8.86 -0.22
N THR A 259 18.12 7.73 0.48
CA THR A 259 19.24 7.17 1.24
C THR A 259 19.50 5.71 0.87
N VAL A 260 20.75 5.29 1.01
CA VAL A 260 21.18 3.89 0.86
C VAL A 260 21.71 3.40 2.20
N GLU A 261 21.29 2.21 2.61
CA GLU A 261 21.70 1.58 3.86
C GLU A 261 23.22 1.46 3.96
N GLY A 262 23.79 1.94 5.09
CA GLY A 262 25.24 1.94 5.33
C GLY A 262 26.03 2.96 4.51
N VAL A 263 25.36 3.86 3.76
CA VAL A 263 25.99 5.02 3.10
C VAL A 263 25.67 6.27 3.91
N ALA A 264 26.70 6.97 4.37
CA ALA A 264 26.55 8.07 5.33
C ALA A 264 25.82 9.30 4.74
N ALA A 265 26.05 9.61 3.46
CA ALA A 265 25.43 10.77 2.80
C ALA A 265 24.20 10.36 2.00
N PRO A 266 23.10 11.13 2.06
CA PRO A 266 21.98 10.96 1.15
C PRO A 266 22.40 11.14 -0.32
N LEU A 267 21.68 10.52 -1.23
CA LEU A 267 21.84 10.74 -2.67
C LEU A 267 21.37 12.16 -3.04
N THR A 268 21.96 12.72 -4.09
CA THR A 268 21.75 14.11 -4.51
C THR A 268 20.82 14.18 -5.72
N GLU A 269 19.74 14.96 -5.61
CA GLU A 269 18.85 15.26 -6.74
C GLU A 269 19.61 15.97 -7.87
N GLY A 270 19.24 15.64 -9.10
CA GLY A 270 19.91 16.12 -10.32
C GLY A 270 21.18 15.34 -10.66
N THR A 271 21.86 14.76 -9.68
CA THR A 271 23.06 13.94 -9.88
C THR A 271 22.75 12.45 -9.82
N ASP A 272 22.18 11.98 -8.72
CA ASP A 272 21.95 10.56 -8.47
C ASP A 272 20.53 10.11 -8.82
N TYR A 273 19.59 11.03 -8.77
CA TYR A 273 18.21 10.80 -9.19
C TYR A 273 17.57 12.09 -9.71
N THR A 274 16.45 11.94 -10.40
CA THR A 274 15.58 13.04 -10.84
C THR A 274 14.16 12.81 -10.32
N VAL A 275 13.46 13.93 -10.01
CA VAL A 275 12.09 13.90 -9.54
C VAL A 275 11.16 14.46 -10.60
N THR A 276 10.16 13.67 -11.02
CA THR A 276 9.02 14.15 -11.81
C THR A 276 7.80 14.16 -10.89
N ALA A 277 7.36 15.37 -10.55
CA ALA A 277 6.21 15.58 -9.68
C ALA A 277 4.89 15.17 -10.37
N PRO A 278 3.86 14.75 -9.60
CA PRO A 278 2.52 14.53 -10.13
C PRO A 278 1.94 15.77 -10.80
N THR A 279 1.13 15.56 -11.83
CA THR A 279 0.38 16.62 -12.54
C THR A 279 -1.12 16.37 -12.45
N ALA A 280 -1.94 17.33 -12.84
CA ALA A 280 -3.41 17.16 -12.84
C ALA A 280 -3.91 16.02 -13.74
N SER A 281 -3.14 15.65 -14.78
CA SER A 281 -3.46 14.55 -15.70
C SER A 281 -2.78 13.23 -15.34
N ASN A 282 -1.77 13.28 -14.47
CA ASN A 282 -1.02 12.11 -14.04
C ASN A 282 -0.61 12.28 -12.57
N ASN A 283 -1.34 11.66 -11.68
CA ASN A 283 -1.11 11.72 -10.23
C ASN A 283 0.09 10.90 -9.77
N THR A 284 1.04 10.59 -10.66
CA THR A 284 2.21 9.75 -10.35
C THR A 284 3.46 10.58 -10.13
N LEU A 285 4.01 10.50 -8.92
CA LEU A 285 5.38 10.87 -8.60
C LEU A 285 6.32 9.82 -9.20
N THR A 286 7.35 10.26 -9.92
CA THR A 286 8.44 9.39 -10.35
C THR A 286 9.76 9.89 -9.78
N VAL A 287 10.49 9.01 -9.07
CA VAL A 287 11.88 9.24 -8.67
C VAL A 287 12.73 8.28 -9.48
N ALA A 288 13.34 8.80 -10.55
CA ALA A 288 14.14 8.03 -11.50
C ALA A 288 15.61 8.07 -11.07
N MET A 289 16.22 6.88 -10.91
CA MET A 289 17.63 6.77 -10.51
C MET A 289 18.54 6.94 -11.73
N ASN A 290 19.51 7.84 -11.64
CA ASN A 290 20.46 8.16 -12.73
C ASN A 290 21.67 7.25 -12.68
N ASP A 291 22.04 6.62 -13.82
CA ASP A 291 23.19 5.72 -13.95
C ASP A 291 23.26 4.68 -12.82
N PHE A 292 22.12 4.08 -12.50
CA PHE A 292 21.91 3.31 -11.28
C PHE A 292 22.90 2.16 -11.13
N LYS A 293 23.16 1.39 -12.20
CA LYS A 293 24.19 0.33 -12.18
C LYS A 293 25.56 0.90 -11.83
N ALA A 294 26.02 1.92 -12.54
CA ALA A 294 27.36 2.46 -12.34
C ALA A 294 27.58 2.99 -10.92
N LYS A 295 26.53 3.56 -10.31
CA LYS A 295 26.60 4.18 -8.98
C LYS A 295 26.29 3.24 -7.83
N GLN A 296 25.45 2.23 -8.06
CA GLN A 296 24.89 1.45 -6.95
C GLN A 296 25.17 -0.06 -7.02
N GLN A 297 25.86 -0.58 -8.05
CA GLN A 297 26.21 -2.01 -8.11
C GLN A 297 26.99 -2.48 -6.86
N ALA A 298 27.88 -1.65 -6.33
CA ALA A 298 28.63 -1.97 -5.10
C ALA A 298 27.75 -2.04 -3.84
N ASN A 299 26.52 -1.55 -3.92
CA ASN A 299 25.51 -1.58 -2.86
C ASN A 299 24.42 -2.63 -3.09
N ALA A 300 24.59 -3.57 -4.04
CA ALA A 300 23.66 -4.65 -4.27
C ALA A 300 23.31 -5.40 -2.97
N GLY A 301 22.03 -5.69 -2.77
CA GLY A 301 21.51 -6.32 -1.56
C GLY A 301 21.18 -5.36 -0.40
N LYS A 302 21.63 -4.09 -0.45
CA LYS A 302 21.30 -3.07 0.56
C LYS A 302 19.94 -2.41 0.25
N LYS A 303 19.33 -1.83 1.26
CA LYS A 303 18.08 -1.08 1.09
C LYS A 303 18.36 0.34 0.56
N ILE A 304 17.46 0.79 -0.33
CA ILE A 304 17.36 2.17 -0.80
C ILE A 304 15.99 2.70 -0.41
N THR A 305 15.94 3.89 0.20
CA THR A 305 14.71 4.47 0.73
C THR A 305 14.52 5.89 0.21
N VAL A 306 13.38 6.15 -0.41
CA VAL A 306 12.88 7.47 -0.77
C VAL A 306 11.93 7.94 0.32
N THR A 307 12.12 9.16 0.83
CA THR A 307 11.21 9.82 1.77
C THR A 307 10.63 11.07 1.11
N TYR A 308 9.32 11.26 1.17
CA TYR A 308 8.65 12.41 0.60
C TYR A 308 7.45 12.83 1.45
N THR A 309 6.91 14.03 1.20
CA THR A 309 5.73 14.56 1.87
C THR A 309 4.54 14.66 0.93
N ALA A 310 3.33 14.44 1.47
CA ALA A 310 2.08 14.80 0.81
C ALA A 310 1.06 15.32 1.83
N THR A 311 0.19 16.21 1.39
CA THR A 311 -0.82 16.85 2.23
C THR A 311 -2.21 16.33 1.87
N LEU A 312 -3.01 15.98 2.88
CA LEU A 312 -4.41 15.63 2.68
C LEU A 312 -5.20 16.88 2.28
N ASN A 313 -5.82 16.88 1.12
CA ASN A 313 -6.44 18.05 0.52
C ASN A 313 -7.99 18.02 0.57
N GLU A 314 -8.63 19.01 -0.02
CA GLU A 314 -10.10 19.18 -0.04
C GLU A 314 -10.85 18.13 -0.86
N LYS A 315 -10.16 17.35 -1.71
CA LYS A 315 -10.76 16.24 -2.47
C LYS A 315 -10.69 14.91 -1.72
N ALA A 316 -10.24 14.94 -0.47
CA ALA A 316 -10.12 13.73 0.34
C ALA A 316 -11.46 12.99 0.47
N VAL A 317 -11.43 11.69 0.24
CA VAL A 317 -12.55 10.79 0.52
C VAL A 317 -12.72 10.67 2.03
N VAL A 318 -13.94 10.98 2.50
CA VAL A 318 -14.29 10.94 3.93
C VAL A 318 -14.90 9.59 4.28
N GLY A 319 -14.29 8.87 5.22
CA GLY A 319 -14.71 7.52 5.62
C GLY A 319 -14.41 6.45 4.58
N GLY A 320 -15.00 5.28 4.72
CA GLY A 320 -14.98 4.16 3.77
C GLY A 320 -13.57 3.78 3.31
N ALA A 321 -13.38 3.76 2.00
CA ALA A 321 -12.12 3.33 1.37
C ALA A 321 -10.91 4.24 1.65
N GLY A 322 -11.13 5.48 2.16
CA GLY A 322 -10.04 6.42 2.41
C GLY A 322 -9.31 6.88 1.15
N ASN A 323 -8.12 7.42 1.34
CA ASN A 323 -7.29 8.01 0.29
C ASN A 323 -6.08 7.10 0.04
N VAL A 324 -6.14 6.33 -1.04
CA VAL A 324 -5.13 5.33 -1.39
C VAL A 324 -3.91 6.00 -2.02
N ASN A 325 -2.73 5.54 -1.64
CA ASN A 325 -1.46 5.92 -2.22
C ASN A 325 -0.67 4.65 -2.53
N SER A 326 -0.31 4.42 -3.81
CA SER A 326 0.17 3.14 -4.33
C SER A 326 1.49 3.29 -5.06
N ALA A 327 2.50 2.54 -4.67
CA ALA A 327 3.83 2.59 -5.26
C ALA A 327 4.21 1.28 -5.95
N THR A 328 5.00 1.40 -7.03
CA THR A 328 5.68 0.31 -7.76
C THR A 328 7.15 0.68 -8.00
N ILE A 329 7.98 -0.31 -8.30
CA ILE A 329 9.31 -0.12 -8.91
C ILE A 329 9.21 -0.49 -10.38
N GLN A 330 9.63 0.42 -11.26
CA GLN A 330 9.94 0.09 -12.64
C GLN A 330 11.43 -0.27 -12.74
N TYR A 331 11.74 -1.44 -13.27
CA TYR A 331 13.11 -1.97 -13.29
C TYR A 331 13.43 -2.65 -14.62
N SER A 332 14.71 -2.71 -15.01
CA SER A 332 15.17 -3.50 -16.14
C SER A 332 14.92 -4.98 -15.88
N ASN A 333 14.16 -5.64 -16.77
CA ASN A 333 13.67 -7.01 -16.58
C ASN A 333 14.31 -8.06 -17.50
N ASP A 334 15.22 -7.65 -18.37
CA ASP A 334 15.92 -8.54 -19.30
C ASP A 334 17.35 -8.04 -19.56
N PRO A 335 18.39 -8.77 -19.11
CA PRO A 335 19.78 -8.37 -19.39
C PRO A 335 20.15 -8.38 -20.87
N SER A 336 19.44 -9.16 -21.69
CA SER A 336 19.70 -9.30 -23.14
C SER A 336 18.95 -8.27 -23.99
N ALA A 337 18.03 -7.51 -23.40
CA ALA A 337 17.18 -6.54 -24.11
C ALA A 337 16.93 -5.29 -23.27
N SER A 338 16.48 -4.21 -23.91
CA SER A 338 16.17 -2.93 -23.27
C SER A 338 14.78 -2.87 -22.61
N GLY A 339 14.21 -4.01 -22.21
CA GLY A 339 12.88 -4.09 -21.59
C GLY A 339 12.84 -3.63 -20.14
N THR A 340 11.66 -3.21 -19.69
CA THR A 340 11.38 -2.93 -18.28
C THR A 340 10.16 -3.69 -17.79
N GLY A 341 10.15 -4.05 -16.50
CA GLY A 341 9.01 -4.58 -15.77
C GLY A 341 8.59 -3.65 -14.65
N GLU A 342 7.46 -3.93 -14.05
CA GLU A 342 7.01 -3.28 -12.83
C GLU A 342 6.82 -4.32 -11.71
N SER A 343 7.11 -3.90 -10.48
CA SER A 343 6.84 -4.71 -9.28
C SER A 343 5.35 -4.75 -8.96
N GLU A 344 4.95 -5.70 -8.11
CA GLU A 344 3.65 -5.62 -7.46
C GLU A 344 3.52 -4.30 -6.67
N PRO A 345 2.33 -3.71 -6.63
CA PRO A 345 2.10 -2.47 -5.94
C PRO A 345 2.07 -2.64 -4.41
N SER A 346 2.76 -1.76 -3.70
CA SER A 346 2.61 -1.58 -2.26
C SER A 346 1.77 -0.34 -1.99
N LYS A 347 0.81 -0.44 -1.06
CA LYS A 347 -0.21 0.58 -0.84
C LYS A 347 -0.25 1.02 0.61
N VAL A 348 -0.61 2.29 0.81
CA VAL A 348 -1.02 2.81 2.12
C VAL A 348 -2.34 3.56 1.97
N ARG A 349 -3.11 3.67 3.06
CA ARG A 349 -4.36 4.44 3.09
C ARG A 349 -4.30 5.55 4.14
N VAL A 350 -4.83 6.71 3.77
CA VAL A 350 -5.03 7.83 4.68
C VAL A 350 -6.52 8.07 4.83
N PHE A 351 -7.02 7.92 6.04
CA PHE A 351 -8.43 8.11 6.36
C PHE A 351 -8.68 9.51 6.91
N THR A 352 -9.87 10.02 6.67
CA THR A 352 -10.41 11.20 7.34
C THR A 352 -11.89 10.98 7.58
N TYR A 353 -12.43 11.62 8.58
CA TYR A 353 -13.77 11.31 9.09
C TYR A 353 -14.67 12.53 9.11
N GLY A 354 -15.93 12.28 9.42
CA GLY A 354 -16.93 13.32 9.59
C GLY A 354 -18.12 12.82 10.40
N PHE A 355 -18.98 13.75 10.79
CA PHE A 355 -20.27 13.45 11.42
C PHE A 355 -21.31 14.52 11.05
N THR A 356 -22.57 14.23 11.34
CA THR A 356 -23.67 15.14 11.09
C THR A 356 -24.29 15.60 12.42
N VAL A 357 -24.55 16.89 12.56
CA VAL A 357 -25.44 17.44 13.59
C VAL A 357 -26.82 17.59 13.00
N ASP A 358 -27.87 17.11 13.70
CA ASP A 358 -29.28 17.29 13.35
C ASP A 358 -29.97 18.10 14.45
N LYS A 359 -30.18 19.38 14.17
CA LYS A 359 -30.76 20.36 15.10
C LYS A 359 -32.27 20.30 15.09
N TYR A 360 -32.88 19.99 16.22
CA TYR A 360 -34.34 19.79 16.33
C TYR A 360 -34.97 20.34 17.59
N THR A 361 -36.30 20.37 17.63
CA THR A 361 -37.13 20.59 18.83
C THR A 361 -38.24 19.55 18.90
N GLY A 362 -38.85 19.41 20.07
CA GLY A 362 -39.89 18.44 20.39
C GLY A 362 -39.43 17.46 21.47
N ASP A 363 -40.32 16.60 21.96
CA ASP A 363 -40.05 15.73 23.12
C ASP A 363 -39.13 14.55 22.77
N LYS A 364 -39.10 14.14 21.51
CA LYS A 364 -38.30 13.01 21.04
C LYS A 364 -37.63 13.33 19.71
N TYR A 365 -36.43 12.79 19.52
CA TYR A 365 -35.79 12.76 18.21
C TYR A 365 -36.49 11.71 17.32
N ALA A 366 -37.02 12.16 16.20
CA ALA A 366 -37.67 11.33 15.21
C ALA A 366 -37.56 11.97 13.81
N ASP A 367 -37.83 11.20 12.76
CA ASP A 367 -37.73 11.69 11.37
C ASP A 367 -38.67 12.87 11.10
N ASN A 368 -39.83 12.91 11.74
CA ASN A 368 -40.78 13.99 11.67
C ASN A 368 -40.62 15.10 12.71
N ALA A 369 -39.56 15.08 13.52
CA ALA A 369 -39.31 16.16 14.47
C ALA A 369 -39.04 17.48 13.74
N THR A 370 -39.49 18.60 14.32
CA THR A 370 -39.30 19.92 13.74
C THR A 370 -37.82 20.28 13.77
N ARG A 371 -37.25 20.55 12.59
CA ARG A 371 -35.86 20.97 12.43
C ARG A 371 -35.71 22.45 12.65
N LEU A 372 -34.54 22.84 13.20
CA LEU A 372 -34.28 24.23 13.58
C LEU A 372 -33.14 24.82 12.74
N ALA A 373 -33.45 25.89 12.01
CA ALA A 373 -32.50 26.71 11.30
C ALA A 373 -31.90 27.80 12.21
N GLY A 374 -30.72 28.30 11.89
CA GLY A 374 -30.11 29.47 12.52
C GLY A 374 -29.46 29.23 13.87
N ALA A 375 -29.29 27.97 14.31
CA ALA A 375 -28.38 27.66 15.38
C ALA A 375 -26.94 27.83 14.93
N GLU A 376 -26.08 28.44 15.77
CA GLU A 376 -24.68 28.62 15.47
C GLU A 376 -23.82 27.76 16.42
N PHE A 377 -22.83 27.07 15.85
CA PHE A 377 -21.93 26.18 16.56
C PHE A 377 -20.47 26.51 16.28
N THR A 378 -19.61 26.18 17.21
CA THR A 378 -18.17 25.99 16.99
C THR A 378 -17.79 24.55 17.30
N LEU A 379 -16.79 24.00 16.57
CA LEU A 379 -16.19 22.71 16.87
C LEU A 379 -14.70 22.91 17.16
N ALA A 380 -14.22 22.35 18.27
CA ALA A 380 -12.82 22.42 18.68
C ALA A 380 -12.32 21.02 19.06
N PRO A 381 -11.04 20.67 18.84
CA PRO A 381 -10.45 19.57 19.57
C PRO A 381 -10.56 19.83 21.08
N LYS A 382 -10.79 18.81 21.89
CA LYS A 382 -10.98 18.96 23.33
C LYS A 382 -9.78 19.70 23.95
N GLY A 383 -10.04 20.80 24.62
CA GLY A 383 -9.02 21.65 25.25
C GLY A 383 -8.21 22.53 24.31
N ALA A 384 -8.61 22.68 23.05
CA ALA A 384 -7.92 23.48 22.04
C ALA A 384 -8.83 24.57 21.43
N ALA A 385 -8.27 25.43 20.57
CA ALA A 385 -9.02 26.45 19.85
C ALA A 385 -9.97 25.84 18.80
N ALA A 386 -11.02 26.58 18.43
CA ALA A 386 -11.99 26.18 17.43
C ALA A 386 -11.32 25.95 16.06
N ILE A 387 -11.77 24.92 15.37
CA ILE A 387 -11.34 24.59 14.02
C ILE A 387 -11.93 25.60 13.04
N SER A 388 -11.12 26.04 12.09
CA SER A 388 -11.60 26.80 10.94
C SER A 388 -12.12 25.85 9.86
N PHE A 389 -13.26 26.18 9.28
CA PHE A 389 -13.93 25.43 8.24
C PHE A 389 -14.14 26.29 6.99
N VAL A 390 -14.24 25.63 5.85
CA VAL A 390 -14.78 26.20 4.61
C VAL A 390 -16.19 25.62 4.41
N GLN A 391 -17.16 26.49 4.15
CA GLN A 391 -18.50 26.08 3.78
C GLN A 391 -18.52 25.60 2.33
N VAL A 392 -18.66 24.27 2.13
CA VAL A 392 -18.73 23.65 0.81
C VAL A 392 -20.13 23.79 0.22
N THR A 393 -21.14 23.63 1.07
CA THR A 393 -22.57 23.77 0.70
C THR A 393 -23.30 24.52 1.81
N ALA A 394 -24.03 25.57 1.45
CA ALA A 394 -24.79 26.38 2.43
C ALA A 394 -25.96 25.62 3.06
N GLY A 395 -26.46 24.62 2.35
CA GLY A 395 -27.65 23.85 2.75
C GLY A 395 -28.97 24.58 2.44
N SER A 396 -30.07 23.88 2.63
CA SER A 396 -31.42 24.37 2.37
C SER A 396 -32.45 23.54 3.15
N ALA A 397 -33.74 23.65 2.83
CA ALA A 397 -34.77 22.73 3.33
C ALA A 397 -34.58 21.29 2.81
N ALA A 398 -33.96 21.11 1.63
CA ALA A 398 -33.78 19.81 0.97
C ALA A 398 -32.33 19.28 1.07
N ALA A 399 -31.36 20.12 1.40
CA ALA A 399 -29.94 19.76 1.41
C ALA A 399 -29.24 20.17 2.70
N ASN A 400 -28.34 19.33 3.20
CA ASN A 400 -27.52 19.63 4.38
C ASN A 400 -26.52 20.75 4.09
N ALA A 401 -26.20 21.57 5.08
CA ALA A 401 -25.00 22.37 5.02
C ALA A 401 -23.77 21.47 5.22
N VAL A 402 -22.73 21.69 4.42
CA VAL A 402 -21.50 20.91 4.49
C VAL A 402 -20.33 21.85 4.78
N TYR A 403 -19.58 21.51 5.80
CA TYR A 403 -18.39 22.23 6.22
C TYR A 403 -17.20 21.27 6.30
N ARG A 404 -16.15 21.55 5.55
CA ARG A 404 -14.89 20.80 5.64
C ARG A 404 -13.84 21.58 6.42
N VAL A 405 -12.95 20.89 7.09
CA VAL A 405 -11.79 21.51 7.74
C VAL A 405 -11.01 22.33 6.72
N ALA A 406 -10.64 23.55 7.09
CA ALA A 406 -9.85 24.46 6.26
C ALA A 406 -8.37 24.05 6.29
N LYS A 407 -7.68 24.23 5.15
CA LYS A 407 -6.22 24.15 5.08
C LYS A 407 -5.58 25.40 5.65
N ALA A 408 -4.31 25.31 6.04
CA ALA A 408 -3.55 26.47 6.48
C ALA A 408 -3.50 27.54 5.38
N GLY A 409 -3.81 28.80 5.74
CA GLY A 409 -3.80 29.95 4.81
C GLY A 409 -4.96 30.00 3.82
N GLU A 410 -5.97 29.13 3.94
CA GLU A 410 -7.14 29.14 3.08
C GLU A 410 -8.04 30.34 3.39
N THR A 411 -8.59 30.98 2.36
CA THR A 411 -9.49 32.13 2.48
C THR A 411 -10.96 31.70 2.55
N GLY A 412 -11.86 32.58 3.01
CA GLY A 412 -13.29 32.27 3.13
C GLY A 412 -13.61 31.31 4.25
N THR A 413 -12.74 31.23 5.25
CA THR A 413 -12.90 30.32 6.38
C THR A 413 -13.77 30.93 7.48
N THR A 414 -14.42 30.07 8.24
CA THR A 414 -15.23 30.44 9.42
C THR A 414 -15.03 29.43 10.54
N THR A 415 -15.13 29.89 11.77
CA THR A 415 -15.27 29.03 12.94
C THR A 415 -16.73 28.86 13.37
N THR A 416 -17.63 29.67 12.80
CA THR A 416 -19.07 29.64 13.10
C THR A 416 -19.81 28.83 12.05
N ILE A 417 -20.49 27.80 12.50
CA ILE A 417 -21.23 26.83 11.69
C ILE A 417 -22.72 27.05 11.93
N THR A 418 -23.48 27.37 10.89
CA THR A 418 -24.90 27.72 11.02
C THR A 418 -25.79 26.62 10.45
N THR A 419 -26.83 26.21 11.17
CA THR A 419 -27.80 25.22 10.71
C THR A 419 -28.73 25.79 9.63
N PRO A 420 -28.90 25.08 8.50
CA PRO A 420 -29.81 25.45 7.43
C PRO A 420 -31.29 25.12 7.78
N ALA A 421 -32.20 25.35 6.85
CA ALA A 421 -33.63 25.13 7.06
C ALA A 421 -34.00 23.68 7.45
N ASN A 422 -33.26 22.69 6.98
CA ASN A 422 -33.45 21.29 7.40
C ASN A 422 -32.75 20.93 8.72
N GLY A 423 -32.11 21.87 9.41
CA GLY A 423 -31.41 21.66 10.69
C GLY A 423 -30.13 20.84 10.63
N LYS A 424 -29.70 20.36 9.46
CA LYS A 424 -28.59 19.40 9.35
C LYS A 424 -27.30 20.04 8.85
N VAL A 425 -26.23 19.80 9.61
CA VAL A 425 -24.87 20.23 9.29
C VAL A 425 -23.93 19.03 9.28
N VAL A 426 -23.16 18.87 8.21
CA VAL A 426 -22.14 17.85 8.04
C VAL A 426 -20.77 18.45 8.26
N PHE A 427 -20.00 17.90 9.18
CA PHE A 427 -18.58 18.19 9.39
C PHE A 427 -17.75 17.14 8.67
N GLN A 428 -16.75 17.57 7.88
CA GLN A 428 -15.89 16.70 7.10
C GLN A 428 -14.41 17.04 7.29
N GLY A 429 -13.55 16.05 7.10
CA GLY A 429 -12.11 16.24 7.12
C GLY A 429 -11.50 16.22 8.52
N LEU A 430 -12.12 15.54 9.46
CA LEU A 430 -11.65 15.37 10.83
C LEU A 430 -10.79 14.10 10.95
N LYS A 431 -9.87 14.08 11.91
CA LYS A 431 -9.16 12.86 12.32
C LYS A 431 -9.75 12.28 13.60
N ASN A 432 -9.28 11.09 13.98
CA ASN A 432 -9.59 10.51 15.29
C ASN A 432 -9.30 11.49 16.41
N GLY A 433 -10.19 11.53 17.39
CA GLY A 433 -9.99 12.39 18.56
C GLY A 433 -11.27 12.77 19.28
N GLU A 434 -11.07 13.51 20.35
CA GLU A 434 -12.13 14.08 21.15
C GLU A 434 -12.32 15.55 20.79
N TYR A 435 -13.57 15.94 20.62
CA TYR A 435 -13.97 17.27 20.20
C TYR A 435 -15.02 17.85 21.14
N THR A 436 -15.09 19.16 21.18
CA THR A 436 -16.12 19.93 21.90
C THR A 436 -16.94 20.69 20.86
N LEU A 437 -18.23 20.38 20.76
CA LEU A 437 -19.21 21.07 19.95
C LEU A 437 -19.98 22.05 20.85
N THR A 438 -19.78 23.33 20.64
CA THR A 438 -20.40 24.39 21.46
C THR A 438 -21.45 25.13 20.65
N GLU A 439 -22.69 25.13 21.14
CA GLU A 439 -23.70 26.04 20.59
C GLU A 439 -23.39 27.46 21.09
N THR A 440 -23.06 28.36 20.16
CA THR A 440 -22.76 29.77 20.47
C THR A 440 -24.01 30.62 20.47
N LYS A 441 -24.99 30.25 19.62
CA LYS A 441 -26.27 30.93 19.49
C LYS A 441 -27.39 29.93 19.20
N ALA A 442 -28.47 29.99 19.98
CA ALA A 442 -29.68 29.21 19.71
C ALA A 442 -30.54 29.86 18.62
N PRO A 443 -31.41 29.07 17.94
CA PRO A 443 -32.44 29.64 17.08
C PRO A 443 -33.38 30.59 17.82
N ALA A 444 -33.96 31.54 17.11
CA ALA A 444 -34.89 32.51 17.72
C ALA A 444 -36.07 31.79 18.41
N GLY A 445 -36.34 32.18 19.67
CA GLY A 445 -37.41 31.56 20.48
C GLY A 445 -37.00 30.32 21.26
N TYR A 446 -35.74 29.92 21.19
CA TYR A 446 -35.24 28.73 21.89
C TYR A 446 -34.12 29.08 22.88
N ASN A 447 -34.02 28.28 23.92
CA ASN A 447 -32.94 28.40 24.90
C ASN A 447 -31.66 27.74 24.36
N LYS A 448 -30.54 28.43 24.56
CA LYS A 448 -29.23 27.89 24.25
C LYS A 448 -28.93 26.66 25.14
N LEU A 449 -28.14 25.71 24.63
CA LEU A 449 -27.66 24.58 25.42
C LEU A 449 -26.92 25.05 26.67
N ALA A 450 -27.20 24.41 27.81
CA ALA A 450 -26.54 24.74 29.08
C ALA A 450 -25.05 24.36 29.05
N SER A 451 -24.71 23.29 28.38
CA SER A 451 -23.33 22.77 28.24
C SER A 451 -22.99 22.50 26.79
N ALA A 452 -21.73 22.48 26.47
CA ALA A 452 -21.24 21.97 25.21
C ALA A 452 -21.44 20.45 25.11
N ILE A 453 -21.40 19.92 23.88
CA ILE A 453 -21.49 18.50 23.58
C ILE A 453 -20.08 17.96 23.37
N GLY A 454 -19.68 16.96 24.14
CA GLY A 454 -18.47 16.20 23.87
C GLY A 454 -18.74 15.24 22.71
N VAL A 455 -17.84 15.19 21.72
CA VAL A 455 -17.90 14.31 20.56
C VAL A 455 -16.61 13.54 20.44
N LYS A 456 -16.69 12.23 20.32
CA LYS A 456 -15.53 11.39 20.03
C LYS A 456 -15.67 10.76 18.66
N VAL A 457 -14.74 11.09 17.79
CA VAL A 457 -14.55 10.47 16.48
C VAL A 457 -13.60 9.29 16.64
N ASN A 458 -14.08 8.08 16.46
CA ASN A 458 -13.32 6.85 16.60
C ASN A 458 -13.39 6.07 15.29
N GLY A 459 -12.50 6.42 14.37
CA GLY A 459 -12.28 5.65 13.15
C GLY A 459 -11.39 4.46 13.46
N GLN A 460 -11.86 3.28 13.15
CA GLN A 460 -11.11 2.05 13.32
C GLN A 460 -10.48 1.68 12.00
N ASN A 461 -9.18 1.89 11.90
CA ASN A 461 -8.31 1.24 10.93
C ASN A 461 -7.38 0.33 11.72
N ASP A 462 -7.14 -0.86 11.23
CA ASP A 462 -6.25 -1.84 11.86
C ASP A 462 -4.76 -1.56 11.60
N GLY A 463 -4.45 -0.44 10.95
CA GLY A 463 -3.08 -0.06 10.55
C GLY A 463 -2.63 -0.76 9.27
N THR A 464 -3.52 -1.51 8.60
CA THR A 464 -3.31 -2.14 7.29
C THR A 464 -4.03 -1.37 6.17
N ASP A 465 -3.69 -1.65 4.92
CA ASP A 465 -4.33 -1.03 3.76
C ASP A 465 -5.50 -1.83 3.19
N THR A 466 -5.84 -2.96 3.81
CA THR A 466 -6.69 -4.00 3.21
C THR A 466 -8.17 -3.80 3.40
N THR A 467 -8.59 -3.05 4.43
CA THR A 467 -9.99 -2.88 4.79
C THR A 467 -10.41 -1.42 4.82
N ASP A 468 -11.67 -1.18 4.48
CA ASP A 468 -12.30 0.12 4.67
C ASP A 468 -12.40 0.43 6.17
N ALA A 469 -12.08 1.66 6.55
CA ALA A 469 -12.21 2.05 7.93
C ALA A 469 -13.68 2.21 8.31
N THR A 470 -14.07 1.63 9.44
CA THR A 470 -15.34 1.93 10.08
C THR A 470 -15.16 3.11 11.04
N VAL A 471 -16.18 3.96 11.15
CA VAL A 471 -16.17 5.07 12.08
C VAL A 471 -17.33 4.96 13.06
N THR A 472 -17.02 5.06 14.33
CA THR A 472 -18.02 5.18 15.41
C THR A 472 -17.95 6.59 15.98
N ILE A 473 -19.06 7.30 15.97
CA ILE A 473 -19.19 8.61 16.60
C ILE A 473 -19.94 8.41 17.91
N THR A 474 -19.28 8.73 19.03
CA THR A 474 -19.93 8.74 20.34
C THR A 474 -19.95 10.16 20.88
N TYR A 475 -20.93 10.48 21.72
CA TYR A 475 -21.12 11.82 22.24
C TYR A 475 -21.76 11.80 23.65
N ASN A 476 -21.67 12.92 24.33
CA ASN A 476 -22.42 13.22 25.55
C ASN A 476 -23.01 14.63 25.48
N ASN A 477 -23.94 14.96 26.36
CA ASN A 477 -24.61 16.26 26.36
C ASN A 477 -24.04 17.22 27.42
N ASP A 478 -23.00 16.87 28.15
CA ASP A 478 -22.43 17.63 29.25
C ASP A 478 -20.93 17.96 29.08
N ASN A 479 -20.35 17.54 27.94
CA ASN A 479 -18.92 17.65 27.64
C ASN A 479 -18.01 16.96 28.70
N GLY A 480 -18.54 15.97 29.39
CA GLY A 480 -17.79 15.11 30.31
C GLY A 480 -16.81 14.18 29.60
N SER A 481 -16.25 13.23 30.38
CA SER A 481 -15.35 12.19 29.84
C SER A 481 -16.10 10.95 29.34
N ASP A 482 -17.36 10.79 29.73
CA ASP A 482 -18.15 9.59 29.45
C ASP A 482 -18.99 9.84 28.18
N TYR A 483 -18.56 9.29 27.05
CA TYR A 483 -19.27 9.35 25.78
C TYR A 483 -20.29 8.20 25.70
N ASP A 484 -21.39 8.35 26.44
CA ASP A 484 -22.38 7.30 26.72
C ASP A 484 -23.41 7.08 25.59
N GLN A 485 -23.42 7.95 24.60
CA GLN A 485 -24.33 7.87 23.47
C GLN A 485 -23.59 7.57 22.17
N THR A 486 -24.17 6.72 21.33
CA THR A 486 -23.65 6.43 19.99
C THR A 486 -24.53 7.07 18.95
N ALA A 487 -23.92 7.84 18.05
CA ALA A 487 -24.58 8.49 16.94
C ALA A 487 -24.99 7.45 15.89
N SER A 488 -26.29 7.28 15.67
CA SER A 488 -26.80 6.40 14.63
C SER A 488 -26.44 6.98 13.26
N ASN A 489 -25.78 6.18 12.41
CA ASN A 489 -25.28 6.60 11.09
C ASN A 489 -24.43 7.90 11.15
N GLY A 490 -23.70 8.12 12.25
CA GLY A 490 -22.88 9.31 12.44
C GLY A 490 -23.68 10.60 12.66
N VAL A 491 -24.98 10.52 13.03
CA VAL A 491 -25.85 11.68 13.26
C VAL A 491 -25.99 11.92 14.75
N ILE A 492 -25.61 13.11 15.21
CA ILE A 492 -25.76 13.60 16.58
C ILE A 492 -27.03 14.47 16.65
N PRO A 493 -28.10 14.02 17.32
CA PRO A 493 -29.30 14.82 17.52
C PRO A 493 -29.06 15.88 18.60
N VAL A 494 -29.34 17.13 18.28
CA VAL A 494 -29.13 18.27 19.19
C VAL A 494 -30.45 19.01 19.39
N GLN A 495 -31.00 18.88 20.59
CA GLN A 495 -32.30 19.48 20.96
C GLN A 495 -32.13 20.90 21.51
N ASN A 496 -32.97 21.86 21.04
CA ASN A 496 -33.30 23.04 21.83
C ASN A 496 -34.75 22.99 22.30
N LYS A 497 -34.98 23.49 23.49
CA LYS A 497 -36.31 23.66 24.07
C LYS A 497 -36.75 25.11 23.95
N SER A 498 -38.02 25.34 23.63
CA SER A 498 -38.57 26.68 23.64
C SER A 498 -38.47 27.32 25.04
N GLY A 499 -38.27 28.61 25.11
CA GLY A 499 -38.30 29.37 26.33
C GLY A 499 -39.68 29.28 26.98
N ALA A 500 -39.74 29.29 28.32
CA ALA A 500 -41.00 29.41 29.03
C ALA A 500 -41.63 30.79 28.74
N ILE A 501 -42.87 30.81 28.30
CA ILE A 501 -43.64 32.04 28.23
C ILE A 501 -43.89 32.49 29.68
N LEU A 502 -43.26 33.59 30.08
CA LEU A 502 -43.54 34.13 31.41
C LEU A 502 -44.95 34.67 31.48
N PRO A 503 -45.70 34.39 32.55
CA PRO A 503 -47.04 34.92 32.70
C PRO A 503 -47.03 36.46 32.70
N GLY A 504 -47.70 37.05 31.77
CA GLY A 504 -47.85 38.52 31.73
C GLY A 504 -48.87 38.99 32.80
N THR A 505 -48.49 39.99 33.59
CA THR A 505 -49.39 40.62 34.56
C THR A 505 -50.54 41.35 33.93
N GLY A 506 -50.58 41.52 32.57
CA GLY A 506 -51.62 42.17 31.78
C GLY A 506 -52.49 41.23 30.96
N GLY A 507 -52.46 39.88 31.17
CA GLY A 507 -53.23 38.91 30.41
C GLY A 507 -54.71 38.81 30.81
N MET A 508 -55.45 37.84 30.23
CA MET A 508 -56.91 37.65 30.41
C MET A 508 -57.41 37.65 31.86
N GLY A 509 -56.51 37.38 32.82
CA GLY A 509 -56.84 37.49 34.25
C GLY A 509 -57.23 38.90 34.69
N THR A 510 -56.51 39.92 34.22
CA THR A 510 -56.82 41.32 34.54
C THR A 510 -58.15 41.78 33.96
N ILE A 511 -58.49 41.34 32.77
CA ILE A 511 -59.78 41.61 32.13
C ILE A 511 -60.90 40.89 32.90
N ALA A 512 -60.73 39.64 33.31
CA ALA A 512 -61.72 38.90 34.12
C ALA A 512 -61.95 39.53 35.48
N PHE A 513 -60.88 39.98 36.18
CA PHE A 513 -60.98 40.65 37.46
C PHE A 513 -61.65 42.04 37.31
N THR A 514 -61.35 42.78 36.24
CA THR A 514 -61.98 44.05 35.98
C THR A 514 -63.45 43.91 35.70
N VAL A 515 -63.85 42.94 34.87
CA VAL A 515 -65.27 42.67 34.55
C VAL A 515 -66.03 42.20 35.79
N ILE A 516 -65.48 41.30 36.60
CA ILE A 516 -66.07 40.86 37.86
C ILE A 516 -66.19 42.04 38.85
N GLY A 517 -65.16 42.87 38.95
CA GLY A 517 -65.17 44.05 39.81
C GLY A 517 -66.27 45.03 39.42
N VAL A 518 -66.41 45.33 38.13
CA VAL A 518 -67.49 46.21 37.62
C VAL A 518 -68.87 45.62 37.91
N LEU A 519 -69.06 44.31 37.71
CA LEU A 519 -70.36 43.62 38.02
C LEU A 519 -70.70 43.70 39.52
N VAL A 520 -69.75 43.49 40.39
CA VAL A 520 -69.95 43.56 41.85
C VAL A 520 -70.34 44.98 42.27
N ILE A 521 -69.66 46.00 41.68
CA ILE A 521 -70.00 47.40 41.94
C ILE A 521 -71.42 47.73 41.40
N ALA A 522 -71.77 47.29 40.21
CA ALA A 522 -73.09 47.50 39.62
C ALA A 522 -74.20 46.84 40.43
N LEU A 523 -74.00 45.59 40.87
CA LEU A 523 -74.93 44.91 41.79
C LEU A 523 -75.06 45.58 43.16
N GLY A 524 -73.94 46.09 43.70
CA GLY A 524 -73.95 46.83 44.94
C GLY A 524 -74.72 48.15 44.86
N VAL A 525 -74.55 48.89 43.76
CA VAL A 525 -75.32 50.10 43.45
C VAL A 525 -76.78 49.80 43.25
N ALA A 526 -77.13 48.80 42.50
CA ALA A 526 -78.52 48.37 42.27
C ALA A 526 -79.19 47.93 43.58
N TRP A 527 -78.50 47.25 44.44
CA TRP A 527 -78.98 46.85 45.77
C TRP A 527 -79.20 48.05 46.70
N THR A 528 -78.32 49.01 46.71
CA THR A 528 -78.48 50.24 47.53
C THR A 528 -79.58 51.13 47.01
N LEU A 529 -79.77 51.24 45.71
CA LEU A 529 -80.92 51.95 45.11
C LEU A 529 -82.28 51.29 45.41
N LYS A 530 -82.32 49.95 45.41
CA LYS A 530 -83.55 49.20 45.73
C LYS A 530 -83.93 49.37 47.24
N ARG A 531 -82.92 49.53 48.08
CA ARG A 531 -83.10 49.73 49.52
C ARG A 531 -83.53 51.15 49.89
N LYS A 532 -83.34 52.17 49.05
CA LYS A 532 -83.78 53.53 49.22
C LYS A 532 -85.21 53.76 48.73
N ASN A 533 -85.76 52.89 47.87
CA ASN A 533 -87.11 52.96 47.35
C ASN A 533 -88.09 51.96 47.98
N ALA A 534 -87.70 51.28 49.04
CA ALA A 534 -88.49 50.46 49.92
C ALA A 534 -88.60 51.13 51.33
#